data_3c30424cc37530b11984f95f9ddffeb5
#
_entry.id   3c30424cc37530b11984f95f9ddffeb5
#
_cell.length_a   1.000
_cell.length_b   1.000
_cell.length_c   1.000
_cell.angle_alpha   90.00
_cell.angle_beta   90.00
_cell.angle_gamma   90.00
#
_symmetry.space_group_name_H-M   'P 1'
#
loop_
_entity.id
_entity.type
_entity.pdbx_description
1 polymer ?
#
loop_
_entity_poly.entity_id
_entity_poly.type
_entity_poly.pdbx_seq_one_letter_code
_entity_poly.pdbx_strand_id
1 'polypeptide(L)'
;LVALLGGREIHPINVRVGGFYRTPRRRELATLVDTMEQARDAARETLAWVSGFEFPDRERDYTFVALRHPAEYPFNEGRIVSNRGLDIPVEDYDAHFSEYQLDRSTALYARMNDGGPYLVGPLARYSLNFDRLSSEVQAAARDAGLGPVCANPYQSIVVRAVEVLHACEEALRIIETYEEPDAPTVDVEPRAGVGFAATEAPRGLLYHRYRVAADGSIAEARIVPPTSQNQASIEEDLASFVEGFLDLPDRDLQHRCEQTVRNYDPCISCAAHFLRLDMDRA
;
A
#
# COMPACT_ATOMS: atom_id res chain seq x y z
N LEU A 1 7.90 -16.16 9.02
CA LEU A 1 6.46 -15.89 9.20
C LEU A 1 5.64 -16.52 8.08
N VAL A 2 5.84 -16.14 6.82
CA VAL A 2 5.00 -16.57 5.69
C VAL A 2 4.92 -18.10 5.58
N ALA A 3 6.03 -18.84 5.70
CA ALA A 3 6.02 -20.29 5.66
C ALA A 3 5.20 -20.90 6.81
N LEU A 4 5.33 -20.37 8.02
CA LEU A 4 4.61 -20.86 9.19
C LEU A 4 3.10 -20.57 9.10
N LEU A 5 2.73 -19.34 8.77
CA LEU A 5 1.34 -18.90 8.73
C LEU A 5 0.65 -19.30 7.43
N GLY A 6 1.35 -19.20 6.33
CA GLY A 6 0.82 -19.47 4.99
C GLY A 6 0.89 -20.91 4.55
N GLY A 7 1.61 -21.78 5.28
CA GLY A 7 1.83 -23.17 4.94
C GLY A 7 2.94 -23.40 3.89
N ARG A 8 3.42 -22.35 3.23
CA ARG A 8 4.58 -22.31 2.35
C ARG A 8 5.07 -20.87 2.14
N GLU A 9 6.29 -20.72 1.62
CA GLU A 9 6.96 -19.42 1.50
C GLU A 9 6.33 -18.49 0.46
N ILE A 10 5.80 -19.05 -0.63
CA ILE A 10 5.18 -18.30 -1.73
C ILE A 10 3.80 -18.88 -2.02
N HIS A 11 2.85 -18.01 -2.32
CA HIS A 11 1.44 -18.36 -2.54
C HIS A 11 0.85 -19.15 -1.36
N PRO A 12 0.51 -18.49 -0.27
CA PRO A 12 -0.08 -19.13 0.92
C PRO A 12 -1.26 -20.03 0.58
N ILE A 13 -1.28 -21.22 1.19
CA ILE A 13 -2.32 -22.22 0.98
C ILE A 13 -3.15 -22.50 2.23
N ASN A 14 -2.81 -21.85 3.34
CA ASN A 14 -3.43 -22.06 4.63
C ASN A 14 -4.75 -21.27 4.83
N VAL A 15 -5.11 -20.39 3.89
CA VAL A 15 -6.31 -19.55 3.96
C VAL A 15 -7.50 -20.28 3.36
N ARG A 16 -8.66 -20.19 4.02
CA ARG A 16 -9.96 -20.67 3.52
C ARG A 16 -11.09 -19.70 3.89
N VAL A 17 -12.24 -19.85 3.26
CA VAL A 17 -13.43 -19.10 3.68
C VAL A 17 -13.80 -19.49 5.13
N GLY A 18 -13.96 -18.49 5.97
CA GLY A 18 -14.22 -18.65 7.41
C GLY A 18 -12.97 -18.71 8.28
N GLY A 19 -11.76 -18.59 7.71
CA GLY A 19 -10.50 -18.53 8.48
C GLY A 19 -9.33 -19.27 7.82
N PHE A 20 -8.76 -20.22 8.54
CA PHE A 20 -7.56 -20.93 8.13
C PHE A 20 -7.79 -22.44 8.20
N TYR A 21 -6.98 -23.21 7.48
CA TYR A 21 -6.91 -24.67 7.66
C TYR A 21 -6.21 -25.05 8.96
N ARG A 22 -5.23 -24.22 9.39
CA ARG A 22 -4.48 -24.41 10.63
C ARG A 22 -4.05 -23.04 11.18
N THR A 23 -4.20 -22.84 12.49
CA THR A 23 -3.58 -21.72 13.21
C THR A 23 -2.24 -22.16 13.81
N PRO A 24 -1.28 -21.24 13.95
CA PRO A 24 -0.01 -21.57 14.61
C PRO A 24 -0.23 -21.81 16.09
N ARG A 25 0.62 -22.64 16.71
CA ARG A 25 0.68 -22.73 18.17
C ARG A 25 1.61 -21.64 18.72
N ARG A 26 1.35 -21.16 19.92
CA ARG A 26 2.19 -20.15 20.58
C ARG A 26 3.68 -20.54 20.60
N ARG A 27 3.99 -21.82 20.85
CA ARG A 27 5.36 -22.34 20.82
C ARG A 27 6.03 -22.25 19.45
N GLU A 28 5.26 -22.33 18.36
CA GLU A 28 5.79 -22.22 16.99
C GLU A 28 6.12 -20.77 16.67
N LEU A 29 5.27 -19.84 17.08
CA LEU A 29 5.53 -18.40 16.95
C LEU A 29 6.72 -17.95 17.80
N ALA A 30 6.86 -18.49 19.01
CA ALA A 30 7.99 -18.19 19.89
C ALA A 30 9.36 -18.50 19.25
N THR A 31 9.44 -19.48 18.34
CA THR A 31 10.69 -19.78 17.60
C THR A 31 11.11 -18.70 16.63
N LEU A 32 10.22 -17.75 16.31
CA LEU A 32 10.48 -16.67 15.35
C LEU A 32 10.95 -15.38 16.02
N VAL A 33 10.88 -15.26 17.35
CA VAL A 33 11.19 -14.02 18.08
C VAL A 33 12.59 -13.53 17.75
N ASP A 34 13.63 -14.33 17.95
CA ASP A 34 15.01 -13.92 17.68
C ASP A 34 15.21 -13.46 16.23
N THR A 35 14.57 -14.14 15.27
CA THR A 35 14.66 -13.78 13.85
C THR A 35 13.92 -12.46 13.57
N MET A 36 12.80 -12.23 14.24
CA MET A 36 12.04 -10.97 14.09
C MET A 36 12.74 -9.80 14.75
N GLU A 37 13.44 -10.02 15.87
CA GLU A 37 14.29 -9.00 16.48
C GLU A 37 15.44 -8.61 15.57
N GLN A 38 16.12 -9.58 14.98
CA GLN A 38 17.16 -9.32 13.97
C GLN A 38 16.61 -8.57 12.74
N ALA A 39 15.40 -8.93 12.28
CA ALA A 39 14.74 -8.24 11.19
C ALA A 39 14.40 -6.79 11.54
N ARG A 40 13.92 -6.52 12.77
CA ARG A 40 13.66 -5.17 13.28
C ARG A 40 14.94 -4.34 13.32
N ASP A 41 16.03 -4.91 13.82
CA ASP A 41 17.31 -4.19 13.92
C ASP A 41 17.86 -3.89 12.52
N ALA A 42 17.78 -4.85 11.58
CA ALA A 42 18.13 -4.62 10.16
C ALA A 42 17.22 -3.59 9.49
N ALA A 43 15.94 -3.51 9.87
CA ALA A 43 15.04 -2.48 9.38
C ALA A 43 15.45 -1.08 9.87
N ARG A 44 15.91 -0.93 11.12
CA ARG A 44 16.46 0.33 11.64
C ARG A 44 17.73 0.75 10.91
N GLU A 45 18.64 -0.18 10.66
CA GLU A 45 19.86 0.08 9.87
C GLU A 45 19.49 0.48 8.42
N THR A 46 18.52 -0.19 7.83
CA THR A 46 18.04 0.15 6.48
C THR A 46 17.43 1.55 6.44
N LEU A 47 16.62 1.91 7.44
CA LEU A 47 16.05 3.26 7.54
C LEU A 47 17.15 4.32 7.65
N ALA A 48 18.15 4.12 8.51
CA ALA A 48 19.28 5.02 8.66
C ALA A 48 20.09 5.13 7.35
N TRP A 49 20.25 4.02 6.63
CA TRP A 49 20.95 4.02 5.35
C TRP A 49 20.20 4.81 4.27
N VAL A 50 18.91 4.52 4.06
CA VAL A 50 18.15 5.18 2.99
C VAL A 50 17.87 6.66 3.29
N SER A 51 17.77 7.05 4.55
CA SER A 51 17.62 8.46 4.94
C SER A 51 18.86 9.30 4.65
N GLY A 52 20.02 8.67 4.48
CA GLY A 52 21.27 9.35 4.10
C GLY A 52 21.39 9.64 2.59
N PHE A 53 20.43 9.27 1.77
CA PHE A 53 20.47 9.59 0.34
C PHE A 53 20.07 11.04 0.07
N GLU A 54 20.66 11.62 -0.96
CA GLU A 54 20.24 12.93 -1.46
C GLU A 54 19.00 12.76 -2.34
N PHE A 55 17.90 13.37 -1.91
CA PHE A 55 16.65 13.37 -2.66
C PHE A 55 16.39 14.74 -3.30
N PRO A 56 15.79 14.79 -4.50
CA PRO A 56 15.27 16.03 -5.04
C PRO A 56 14.25 16.66 -4.06
N ASP A 57 14.39 17.96 -3.82
CA ASP A 57 13.41 18.71 -3.03
C ASP A 57 12.20 19.04 -3.90
N ARG A 58 11.19 18.15 -3.88
CA ARG A 58 9.98 18.27 -4.68
C ARG A 58 8.77 17.81 -3.90
N GLU A 59 8.11 18.75 -3.28
CA GLU A 59 6.80 18.55 -2.68
C GLU A 59 5.68 18.80 -3.69
N ARG A 60 4.62 17.99 -3.57
CA ARG A 60 3.38 18.17 -4.32
C ARG A 60 2.16 18.17 -3.40
N ASP A 61 1.16 18.91 -3.79
CA ASP A 61 -0.13 18.96 -3.09
C ASP A 61 -1.03 17.79 -3.50
N TYR A 62 -0.74 16.60 -2.96
CA TYR A 62 -1.51 15.39 -3.24
C TYR A 62 -2.87 15.36 -2.51
N THR A 63 -3.86 14.79 -3.16
CA THR A 63 -5.01 14.22 -2.46
C THR A 63 -4.64 12.80 -2.01
N PHE A 64 -4.28 12.67 -0.75
CA PHE A 64 -3.99 11.37 -0.14
C PHE A 64 -5.27 10.63 0.22
N VAL A 65 -5.31 9.32 -0.08
CA VAL A 65 -6.40 8.42 0.32
C VAL A 65 -5.80 7.14 0.91
N ALA A 66 -6.29 6.73 2.07
CA ALA A 66 -5.88 5.49 2.74
C ALA A 66 -6.98 4.99 3.67
N LEU A 67 -6.82 3.78 4.18
CA LEU A 67 -7.57 3.35 5.36
C LEU A 67 -7.12 4.13 6.61
N ARG A 68 -8.04 4.31 7.54
CA ARG A 68 -7.78 4.79 8.89
C ARG A 68 -8.55 3.95 9.90
N HIS A 69 -7.83 3.40 10.87
CA HIS A 69 -8.41 2.64 11.98
C HIS A 69 -8.32 3.44 13.28
N PRO A 70 -9.30 3.35 14.18
CA PRO A 70 -9.32 4.15 15.41
C PRO A 70 -8.21 3.80 16.40
N ALA A 71 -7.67 2.57 16.38
CA ALA A 71 -6.74 2.08 17.40
C ALA A 71 -5.35 1.73 16.86
N GLU A 72 -5.17 1.43 15.57
CA GLU A 72 -3.93 0.90 15.02
C GLU A 72 -3.56 1.53 13.67
N TYR A 73 -2.31 1.34 13.26
CA TYR A 73 -1.88 1.66 11.89
C TYR A 73 -2.56 0.66 10.94
N PRO A 74 -3.34 1.14 9.94
CA PRO A 74 -4.29 0.28 9.23
C PRO A 74 -3.60 -0.70 8.27
N PHE A 75 -4.08 -1.95 8.28
CA PHE A 75 -3.69 -2.97 7.31
C PHE A 75 -4.90 -3.59 6.59
N ASN A 76 -5.91 -4.05 7.33
CA ASN A 76 -7.03 -4.86 6.81
C ASN A 76 -8.40 -4.35 7.23
N GLU A 77 -8.46 -3.35 8.08
CA GLU A 77 -9.71 -2.77 8.57
C GLU A 77 -9.59 -1.24 8.68
N GLY A 78 -10.71 -0.56 8.59
CA GLY A 78 -10.78 0.88 8.75
C GLY A 78 -11.83 1.52 7.85
N ARG A 79 -11.90 2.83 7.93
CA ARG A 79 -12.68 3.70 7.04
C ARG A 79 -11.75 4.27 5.98
N ILE A 80 -12.26 4.54 4.80
CA ILE A 80 -11.50 5.22 3.75
C ILE A 80 -11.54 6.72 4.04
N VAL A 81 -10.36 7.30 4.24
CA VAL A 81 -10.22 8.73 4.55
C VAL A 81 -9.33 9.45 3.55
N SER A 82 -9.44 10.77 3.48
CA SER A 82 -8.50 11.62 2.74
C SER A 82 -8.09 12.85 3.54
N ASN A 83 -6.96 13.46 3.16
CA ASN A 83 -6.55 14.77 3.66
C ASN A 83 -7.42 15.93 3.13
N ARG A 84 -8.43 15.64 2.29
CA ARG A 84 -9.40 16.59 1.74
C ARG A 84 -10.80 16.46 2.36
N GLY A 85 -10.90 15.72 3.49
CA GLY A 85 -12.13 15.61 4.27
C GLY A 85 -13.06 14.46 3.90
N LEU A 86 -12.64 13.53 3.00
CA LEU A 86 -13.36 12.28 2.82
C LEU A 86 -13.23 11.42 4.08
N ASP A 87 -14.32 10.84 4.54
CA ASP A 87 -14.39 9.84 5.61
C ASP A 87 -15.63 8.97 5.40
N ILE A 88 -15.43 7.81 4.77
CA ILE A 88 -16.50 6.92 4.34
C ILE A 88 -16.27 5.49 4.81
N PRO A 89 -17.33 4.69 5.01
CA PRO A 89 -17.20 3.24 5.14
C PRO A 89 -16.80 2.62 3.79
N VAL A 90 -16.23 1.41 3.84
CA VAL A 90 -15.70 0.74 2.64
C VAL A 90 -16.79 0.45 1.59
N GLU A 91 -18.00 0.15 2.03
CA GLU A 91 -19.16 -0.09 1.18
C GLU A 91 -19.55 1.10 0.29
N ASP A 92 -19.21 2.30 0.68
CA ASP A 92 -19.52 3.52 -0.07
C ASP A 92 -18.44 3.86 -1.13
N TYR A 93 -17.39 3.05 -1.29
CA TYR A 93 -16.32 3.29 -2.25
C TYR A 93 -16.84 3.63 -3.65
N ASP A 94 -17.77 2.84 -4.18
CA ASP A 94 -18.29 3.00 -5.53
C ASP A 94 -19.09 4.31 -5.76
N ALA A 95 -19.58 4.94 -4.69
CA ALA A 95 -20.23 6.25 -4.76
C ALA A 95 -19.21 7.41 -4.91
N HIS A 96 -17.98 7.21 -4.44
CA HIS A 96 -16.95 8.24 -4.39
C HIS A 96 -15.83 8.06 -5.40
N PHE A 97 -15.63 6.84 -5.91
CA PHE A 97 -14.53 6.52 -6.83
C PHE A 97 -15.02 5.80 -8.08
N SER A 98 -14.44 6.15 -9.21
CA SER A 98 -14.72 5.53 -10.50
C SER A 98 -13.45 5.13 -11.22
N GLU A 99 -13.52 3.98 -11.91
CA GLU A 99 -12.49 3.56 -12.85
C GLU A 99 -12.81 4.07 -14.25
N TYR A 100 -11.78 4.37 -15.01
CA TYR A 100 -11.89 4.79 -16.41
C TYR A 100 -10.70 4.27 -17.21
N GLN A 101 -10.82 4.25 -18.53
CA GLN A 101 -9.76 3.85 -19.44
C GLN A 101 -9.47 4.98 -20.41
N LEU A 102 -8.20 5.08 -20.81
CA LEU A 102 -7.73 6.02 -21.82
C LEU A 102 -7.27 5.23 -23.06
N ASP A 103 -7.57 5.73 -24.25
CA ASP A 103 -7.24 5.06 -25.53
C ASP A 103 -5.74 4.78 -25.69
N ARG A 104 -4.89 5.60 -25.05
CA ARG A 104 -3.43 5.46 -25.06
C ARG A 104 -2.88 4.40 -24.10
N SER A 105 -3.71 3.83 -23.24
CA SER A 105 -3.28 2.91 -22.19
C SER A 105 -4.14 1.67 -22.12
N THR A 106 -3.50 0.52 -21.88
CA THR A 106 -4.20 -0.74 -21.61
C THR A 106 -4.57 -0.89 -20.12
N ALA A 107 -4.05 -0.01 -19.25
CA ALA A 107 -4.34 -0.01 -17.84
C ALA A 107 -5.65 0.73 -17.54
N LEU A 108 -6.35 0.31 -16.48
CA LEU A 108 -7.41 1.09 -15.86
C LEU A 108 -6.79 2.18 -14.98
N TYR A 109 -7.46 3.29 -14.91
CA TYR A 109 -7.20 4.42 -14.03
C TYR A 109 -8.34 4.53 -13.04
N ALA A 110 -8.09 5.15 -11.89
CA ALA A 110 -9.14 5.52 -10.96
C ALA A 110 -9.07 7.01 -10.63
N ARG A 111 -10.21 7.59 -10.27
CA ARG A 111 -10.35 8.99 -9.84
C ARG A 111 -11.42 9.10 -8.76
N MET A 112 -11.32 10.15 -7.96
CA MET A 112 -12.43 10.61 -7.14
C MET A 112 -13.50 11.25 -8.04
N ASN A 113 -14.76 10.98 -7.76
CA ASN A 113 -15.87 11.49 -8.60
C ASN A 113 -15.99 13.01 -8.57
N ASP A 114 -15.58 13.64 -7.48
CA ASP A 114 -15.65 15.09 -7.23
C ASP A 114 -14.27 15.76 -7.11
N GLY A 115 -13.17 15.00 -7.08
CA GLY A 115 -11.84 15.52 -6.75
C GLY A 115 -10.71 15.20 -7.73
N GLY A 116 -10.95 14.41 -8.76
CA GLY A 116 -9.92 14.07 -9.75
C GLY A 116 -8.90 13.01 -9.29
N PRO A 117 -7.60 13.15 -9.65
CA PRO A 117 -6.55 12.23 -9.27
C PRO A 117 -6.30 12.22 -7.77
N TYR A 118 -5.89 11.06 -7.26
CA TYR A 118 -5.53 10.87 -5.87
C TYR A 118 -4.36 9.88 -5.75
N LEU A 119 -3.71 9.87 -4.60
CA LEU A 119 -2.59 9.01 -4.30
C LEU A 119 -2.91 8.09 -3.14
N VAL A 120 -2.68 6.79 -3.33
CA VAL A 120 -2.70 5.77 -2.28
C VAL A 120 -1.29 5.22 -2.07
N GLY A 121 -1.09 4.49 -0.98
CA GLY A 121 0.16 3.79 -0.69
C GLY A 121 0.98 4.46 0.41
N PRO A 122 2.28 4.18 0.48
CA PRO A 122 3.10 4.55 1.63
C PRO A 122 2.99 6.00 2.04
N LEU A 123 3.10 6.95 1.10
CA LEU A 123 3.00 8.38 1.40
C LEU A 123 1.64 8.76 1.99
N ALA A 124 0.55 8.27 1.38
CA ALA A 124 -0.81 8.55 1.83
C ALA A 124 -1.09 7.88 3.19
N ARG A 125 -0.79 6.60 3.30
CA ARG A 125 -1.00 5.82 4.52
C ARG A 125 -0.23 6.40 5.71
N TYR A 126 1.07 6.68 5.54
CA TYR A 126 1.90 7.32 6.54
C TYR A 126 1.37 8.69 6.95
N SER A 127 1.10 9.57 6.00
CA SER A 127 0.67 10.94 6.27
C SER A 127 -0.70 11.03 6.94
N LEU A 128 -1.59 10.08 6.65
CA LEU A 128 -2.93 10.03 7.25
C LEU A 128 -2.96 9.28 8.59
N ASN A 129 -1.91 8.50 8.93
CA ASN A 129 -1.89 7.62 10.10
C ASN A 129 -0.61 7.72 10.92
N PHE A 130 0.20 8.77 10.78
CA PHE A 130 1.44 8.95 11.55
C PHE A 130 1.22 8.82 13.06
N ASP A 131 0.09 9.33 13.56
CA ASP A 131 -0.33 9.27 14.96
C ASP A 131 -0.67 7.85 15.44
N ARG A 132 -0.73 6.87 14.56
CA ARG A 132 -1.00 5.45 14.87
C ARG A 132 0.27 4.60 14.92
N LEU A 133 1.40 5.14 14.48
CA LEU A 133 2.70 4.49 14.68
C LEU A 133 3.10 4.51 16.17
N SER A 134 3.86 3.51 16.62
CA SER A 134 4.42 3.49 17.97
C SER A 134 5.33 4.72 18.20
N SER A 135 5.54 5.09 19.45
CA SER A 135 6.43 6.20 19.82
C SER A 135 7.86 6.00 19.29
N GLU A 136 8.34 4.75 19.28
CA GLU A 136 9.65 4.36 18.77
C GLU A 136 9.74 4.56 17.26
N VAL A 137 8.72 4.10 16.51
CA VAL A 137 8.69 4.26 15.04
C VAL A 137 8.54 5.72 14.65
N GLN A 138 7.70 6.50 15.39
CA GLN A 138 7.60 7.94 15.16
C GLN A 138 8.93 8.67 15.42
N ALA A 139 9.67 8.28 16.46
CA ALA A 139 10.99 8.85 16.74
C ALA A 139 11.98 8.50 15.62
N ALA A 140 12.05 7.23 15.22
CA ALA A 140 12.89 6.79 14.10
C ALA A 140 12.57 7.51 12.79
N ALA A 141 11.29 7.78 12.51
CA ALA A 141 10.88 8.55 11.34
C ALA A 141 11.38 10.01 11.39
N ARG A 142 11.28 10.66 12.58
CA ARG A 142 11.81 12.03 12.78
C ARG A 142 13.33 12.08 12.67
N ASP A 143 14.03 11.08 13.22
CA ASP A 143 15.48 10.97 13.13
C ASP A 143 15.93 10.75 11.67
N ALA A 144 15.10 10.10 10.85
CA ALA A 144 15.29 9.95 9.40
C ALA A 144 14.90 11.22 8.60
N GLY A 145 14.55 12.32 9.26
CA GLY A 145 14.21 13.59 8.61
C GLY A 145 12.76 13.70 8.13
N LEU A 146 11.88 12.78 8.49
CA LEU A 146 10.47 12.84 8.09
C LEU A 146 9.62 13.57 9.13
N GLY A 147 8.75 14.47 8.65
CA GLY A 147 7.66 15.02 9.43
C GLY A 147 6.45 14.06 9.52
N PRO A 148 5.38 14.46 10.22
CA PRO A 148 4.15 13.67 10.29
C PRO A 148 3.41 13.54 8.93
N VAL A 149 3.75 14.37 7.97
CA VAL A 149 3.27 14.34 6.58
C VAL A 149 4.48 14.31 5.67
N CYS A 150 4.48 13.45 4.67
CA CYS A 150 5.50 13.39 3.62
C CYS A 150 4.84 13.57 2.26
N ALA A 151 5.09 14.70 1.60
CA ALA A 151 4.56 15.06 0.29
C ALA A 151 5.62 15.00 -0.83
N ASN A 152 6.86 14.63 -0.51
CA ASN A 152 7.92 14.44 -1.49
C ASN A 152 7.95 12.98 -1.98
N PRO A 153 7.60 12.68 -3.24
CA PRO A 153 7.53 11.32 -3.75
C PRO A 153 8.89 10.61 -3.74
N TYR A 154 10.01 11.34 -3.83
CA TYR A 154 11.35 10.76 -3.77
C TYR A 154 11.70 10.21 -2.39
N GLN A 155 11.09 10.74 -1.33
CA GLN A 155 11.23 10.22 0.04
C GLN A 155 10.34 9.00 0.32
N SER A 156 9.57 8.52 -0.66
CA SER A 156 8.72 7.34 -0.48
C SER A 156 9.49 6.09 -0.05
N ILE A 157 10.76 5.96 -0.43
CA ILE A 157 11.62 4.86 0.01
C ILE A 157 11.91 4.94 1.52
N VAL A 158 12.09 6.15 2.06
CA VAL A 158 12.29 6.37 3.51
C VAL A 158 11.01 6.03 4.26
N VAL A 159 9.86 6.48 3.75
CA VAL A 159 8.54 6.12 4.33
C VAL A 159 8.32 4.61 4.32
N ARG A 160 8.66 3.90 3.23
CA ARG A 160 8.57 2.43 3.18
C ARG A 160 9.51 1.76 4.19
N ALA A 161 10.69 2.30 4.42
CA ALA A 161 11.60 1.78 5.44
C ALA A 161 11.03 1.97 6.87
N VAL A 162 10.34 3.08 7.14
CA VAL A 162 9.60 3.29 8.39
C VAL A 162 8.48 2.24 8.54
N GLU A 163 7.74 1.97 7.47
CA GLU A 163 6.67 0.94 7.50
C GLU A 163 7.22 -0.47 7.68
N VAL A 164 8.40 -0.80 7.14
CA VAL A 164 9.07 -2.08 7.39
C VAL A 164 9.48 -2.21 8.85
N LEU A 165 10.01 -1.16 9.45
CA LEU A 165 10.32 -1.14 10.89
C LEU A 165 9.06 -1.35 11.72
N HIS A 166 7.99 -0.60 11.42
CA HIS A 166 6.70 -0.77 12.08
C HIS A 166 6.16 -2.21 11.95
N ALA A 167 6.22 -2.80 10.76
CA ALA A 167 5.75 -4.16 10.54
C ALA A 167 6.53 -5.20 11.36
N CYS A 168 7.84 -5.00 11.55
CA CYS A 168 8.65 -5.88 12.42
C CYS A 168 8.28 -5.72 13.90
N GLU A 169 8.08 -4.49 14.38
CA GLU A 169 7.65 -4.23 15.76
C GLU A 169 6.25 -4.78 16.02
N GLU A 170 5.33 -4.57 15.10
CA GLU A 170 3.96 -5.07 15.22
C GLU A 170 3.91 -6.61 15.19
N ALA A 171 4.73 -7.25 14.36
CA ALA A 171 4.85 -8.70 14.34
C ALA A 171 5.36 -9.25 15.68
N LEU A 172 6.36 -8.61 16.31
CA LEU A 172 6.85 -8.98 17.64
C LEU A 172 5.75 -8.80 18.70
N ARG A 173 5.04 -7.68 18.70
CA ARG A 173 3.93 -7.41 19.61
C ARG A 173 2.83 -8.49 19.47
N ILE A 174 2.45 -8.84 18.24
CA ILE A 174 1.44 -9.88 17.98
C ILE A 174 1.94 -11.24 18.48
N ILE A 175 3.19 -11.61 18.25
CA ILE A 175 3.75 -12.88 18.75
C ILE A 175 3.71 -12.94 20.28
N GLU A 176 4.05 -11.85 20.96
CA GLU A 176 4.04 -11.76 22.42
C GLU A 176 2.63 -11.92 23.01
N THR A 177 1.65 -11.26 22.40
CA THR A 177 0.26 -11.22 22.88
C THR A 177 -0.62 -12.31 22.27
N TYR A 178 -0.07 -13.19 21.41
CA TYR A 178 -0.84 -14.20 20.70
C TYR A 178 -1.53 -15.18 21.64
N GLU A 179 -2.83 -15.33 21.45
CA GLU A 179 -3.66 -16.35 22.07
C GLU A 179 -4.10 -17.37 20.99
N GLU A 180 -3.94 -18.65 21.30
CA GLU A 180 -4.37 -19.70 20.39
C GLU A 180 -5.90 -19.70 20.31
N PRO A 181 -6.53 -19.56 19.13
CA PRO A 181 -7.96 -19.67 19.03
C PRO A 181 -8.44 -21.11 19.24
N ASP A 182 -9.66 -21.27 19.73
CA ASP A 182 -10.28 -22.58 19.96
C ASP A 182 -10.42 -23.40 18.67
N ALA A 183 -10.65 -22.74 17.55
CA ALA A 183 -10.74 -23.36 16.23
C ALA A 183 -10.08 -22.50 15.16
N PRO A 184 -9.45 -23.10 14.13
CA PRO A 184 -8.80 -22.36 13.06
C PRO A 184 -9.77 -21.67 12.07
N THR A 185 -11.03 -22.07 12.08
CA THR A 185 -12.06 -21.63 11.15
C THR A 185 -13.43 -21.67 11.76
N VAL A 186 -14.34 -20.88 11.24
CA VAL A 186 -15.80 -21.01 11.46
C VAL A 186 -16.45 -21.58 10.21
N ASP A 187 -17.51 -22.35 10.37
CA ASP A 187 -18.29 -22.83 9.24
C ASP A 187 -19.08 -21.67 8.64
N VAL A 188 -18.97 -21.53 7.32
CA VAL A 188 -19.64 -20.49 6.54
C VAL A 188 -20.54 -21.13 5.51
N GLU A 189 -21.84 -20.89 5.64
CA GLU A 189 -22.82 -21.28 4.61
C GLU A 189 -22.97 -20.14 3.59
N PRO A 190 -22.92 -20.45 2.28
CA PRO A 190 -23.16 -19.45 1.24
C PRO A 190 -24.51 -18.79 1.39
N ARG A 191 -24.55 -17.49 1.21
CA ARG A 191 -25.80 -16.69 1.15
C ARG A 191 -25.69 -15.67 0.03
N ALA A 192 -26.80 -15.45 -0.68
CA ALA A 192 -26.86 -14.36 -1.64
C ALA A 192 -26.65 -13.02 -0.94
N GLY A 193 -25.76 -12.21 -1.50
CA GLY A 193 -25.44 -10.91 -0.92
C GLY A 193 -24.31 -10.19 -1.64
N VAL A 194 -23.99 -8.99 -1.16
CA VAL A 194 -22.84 -8.21 -1.61
C VAL A 194 -21.89 -8.01 -0.42
N GLY A 195 -20.61 -8.31 -0.62
CA GLY A 195 -19.57 -8.08 0.36
C GLY A 195 -18.56 -7.08 -0.14
N PHE A 196 -18.03 -6.27 0.77
CA PHE A 196 -17.05 -5.24 0.51
C PHE A 196 -15.86 -5.43 1.45
N ALA A 197 -14.65 -5.18 0.93
CA ALA A 197 -13.45 -5.17 1.74
C ALA A 197 -12.42 -4.20 1.16
N ALA A 198 -11.62 -3.60 2.02
CA ALA A 198 -10.45 -2.87 1.62
C ALA A 198 -9.29 -3.22 2.54
N THR A 199 -8.10 -3.35 1.98
CA THR A 199 -6.87 -3.60 2.71
C THR A 199 -5.78 -2.64 2.24
N GLU A 200 -4.83 -2.34 3.12
CA GLU A 200 -3.61 -1.63 2.76
C GLU A 200 -2.58 -2.65 2.26
N ALA A 201 -2.55 -2.86 0.95
CA ALA A 201 -1.47 -3.60 0.31
C ALA A 201 -0.16 -2.77 0.33
N PRO A 202 1.04 -3.36 0.07
CA PRO A 202 2.29 -2.60 0.12
C PRO A 202 2.27 -1.30 -0.70
N ARG A 203 1.55 -1.30 -1.84
CA ARG A 203 1.45 -0.15 -2.75
C ARG A 203 0.24 0.74 -2.51
N GLY A 204 -0.63 0.39 -1.56
CA GLY A 204 -1.77 1.22 -1.15
C GLY A 204 -3.08 0.47 -1.04
N LEU A 205 -4.15 1.22 -1.01
CA LEU A 205 -5.51 0.74 -0.84
C LEU A 205 -5.90 -0.25 -1.94
N LEU A 206 -6.24 -1.47 -1.55
CA LEU A 206 -6.77 -2.52 -2.42
C LEU A 206 -8.24 -2.74 -2.07
N TYR A 207 -9.13 -2.37 -2.98
CA TYR A 207 -10.58 -2.50 -2.81
C TYR A 207 -11.11 -3.74 -3.50
N HIS A 208 -12.05 -4.43 -2.83
CA HIS A 208 -12.79 -5.58 -3.34
C HIS A 208 -14.28 -5.43 -3.09
N ARG A 209 -15.08 -5.76 -4.10
CA ARG A 209 -16.52 -5.96 -3.98
C ARG A 209 -16.89 -7.25 -4.70
N TYR A 210 -17.67 -8.09 -4.02
CA TYR A 210 -18.20 -9.32 -4.62
C TYR A 210 -19.70 -9.40 -4.43
N ARG A 211 -20.42 -9.77 -5.48
CA ARG A 211 -21.80 -10.19 -5.39
C ARG A 211 -21.85 -11.72 -5.51
N VAL A 212 -22.33 -12.36 -4.47
CA VAL A 212 -22.40 -13.83 -4.32
C VAL A 212 -23.83 -14.29 -4.49
N ALA A 213 -24.04 -15.35 -5.27
CA ALA A 213 -25.33 -16.01 -5.42
C ALA A 213 -25.64 -16.98 -4.26
N ALA A 214 -26.87 -17.49 -4.17
CA ALA A 214 -27.29 -18.34 -3.07
C ALA A 214 -26.52 -19.68 -2.98
N ASP A 215 -25.99 -20.14 -4.11
CA ASP A 215 -25.14 -21.35 -4.19
C ASP A 215 -23.67 -21.11 -3.89
N GLY A 216 -23.28 -19.86 -3.55
CA GLY A 216 -21.90 -19.47 -3.28
C GLY A 216 -21.08 -19.10 -4.51
N SER A 217 -21.65 -19.17 -5.72
CA SER A 217 -20.96 -18.72 -6.93
C SER A 217 -20.83 -17.19 -6.94
N ILE A 218 -19.73 -16.68 -7.53
CA ILE A 218 -19.48 -15.25 -7.69
C ILE A 218 -20.22 -14.77 -8.94
N ALA A 219 -21.29 -13.97 -8.73
CA ALA A 219 -22.07 -13.37 -9.81
C ALA A 219 -21.40 -12.09 -10.37
N GLU A 220 -20.65 -11.36 -9.54
CA GLU A 220 -19.93 -10.15 -9.93
C GLU A 220 -18.70 -9.96 -9.01
N ALA A 221 -17.59 -9.52 -9.59
CA ALA A 221 -16.40 -9.13 -8.83
C ALA A 221 -15.91 -7.77 -9.34
N ARG A 222 -15.55 -6.89 -8.41
CA ARG A 222 -14.82 -5.66 -8.69
C ARG A 222 -13.59 -5.61 -7.80
N ILE A 223 -12.41 -5.45 -8.40
CA ILE A 223 -11.13 -5.37 -7.72
C ILE A 223 -10.40 -4.14 -8.25
N VAL A 224 -10.10 -3.20 -7.37
CA VAL A 224 -9.40 -1.96 -7.73
C VAL A 224 -8.02 -1.97 -7.08
N PRO A 225 -6.96 -2.29 -7.85
CA PRO A 225 -5.61 -2.37 -7.30
C PRO A 225 -4.99 -0.98 -7.10
N PRO A 226 -4.05 -0.82 -6.15
CA PRO A 226 -3.47 0.49 -5.83
C PRO A 226 -2.71 1.13 -6.99
N THR A 227 -2.06 0.36 -7.86
CA THR A 227 -1.30 0.93 -8.98
C THR A 227 -2.21 1.63 -9.99
N SER A 228 -3.39 1.10 -10.28
CA SER A 228 -4.37 1.76 -11.15
C SER A 228 -4.93 3.04 -10.50
N GLN A 229 -5.04 3.07 -9.18
CA GLN A 229 -5.44 4.27 -8.44
C GLN A 229 -4.39 5.38 -8.51
N ASN A 230 -3.11 5.02 -8.51
CA ASN A 230 -2.00 5.96 -8.57
C ASN A 230 -1.65 6.43 -10.00
N GLN A 231 -2.17 5.77 -11.04
CA GLN A 231 -1.73 5.97 -12.42
C GLN A 231 -1.80 7.43 -12.87
N ALA A 232 -2.91 8.12 -12.58
CA ALA A 232 -3.07 9.52 -12.96
C ALA A 232 -2.09 10.43 -12.21
N SER A 233 -1.85 10.20 -10.91
CA SER A 233 -0.88 10.95 -10.12
C SER A 233 0.56 10.72 -10.60
N ILE A 234 0.90 9.51 -11.01
CA ILE A 234 2.22 9.18 -11.59
C ILE A 234 2.44 9.96 -12.90
N GLU A 235 1.42 10.02 -13.77
CA GLU A 235 1.50 10.76 -15.03
C GLU A 235 1.63 12.27 -14.82
N GLU A 236 0.87 12.83 -13.86
CA GLU A 236 0.98 14.26 -13.51
C GLU A 236 2.36 14.61 -12.94
N ASP A 237 2.91 13.75 -12.09
CA ASP A 237 4.26 13.93 -11.54
C ASP A 237 5.30 13.85 -12.62
N LEU A 238 5.17 12.87 -13.51
CA LEU A 238 6.09 12.71 -14.62
C LEU A 238 6.05 13.93 -15.55
N ALA A 239 4.87 14.40 -15.91
CA ALA A 239 4.70 15.59 -16.75
C ALA A 239 5.33 16.84 -16.11
N SER A 240 5.02 17.11 -14.83
CA SER A 240 5.59 18.24 -14.09
C SER A 240 7.11 18.14 -13.90
N PHE A 241 7.62 16.91 -13.77
CA PHE A 241 9.05 16.70 -13.56
C PHE A 241 9.87 16.88 -14.83
N VAL A 242 9.37 16.34 -15.95
CA VAL A 242 10.05 16.36 -17.26
C VAL A 242 10.33 17.77 -17.74
N GLU A 243 9.41 18.71 -17.51
CA GLU A 243 9.58 20.11 -17.93
C GLU A 243 10.89 20.77 -17.48
N GLY A 244 11.41 20.39 -16.31
CA GLY A 244 12.68 20.88 -15.77
C GLY A 244 13.93 20.22 -16.35
N PHE A 245 13.79 19.23 -17.23
CA PHE A 245 14.89 18.38 -17.71
C PHE A 245 14.92 18.18 -19.22
N LEU A 246 14.10 18.93 -19.99
CA LEU A 246 14.00 18.80 -21.45
C LEU A 246 15.34 19.06 -22.18
N ASP A 247 16.25 19.81 -21.58
CA ASP A 247 17.57 20.10 -22.14
C ASP A 247 18.58 18.95 -21.94
N LEU A 248 18.25 17.93 -21.16
CA LEU A 248 19.14 16.79 -20.97
C LEU A 248 19.21 15.92 -22.24
N PRO A 249 20.34 15.19 -22.45
CA PRO A 249 20.40 14.12 -23.41
C PRO A 249 19.30 13.07 -23.16
N ASP A 250 18.78 12.46 -24.23
CA ASP A 250 17.64 11.53 -24.17
C ASP A 250 17.83 10.41 -23.13
N ARG A 251 19.03 9.85 -23.04
CA ARG A 251 19.35 8.79 -22.07
C ARG A 251 19.23 9.26 -20.62
N ASP A 252 19.70 10.48 -20.34
CA ASP A 252 19.68 11.04 -18.98
C ASP A 252 18.26 11.44 -18.61
N LEU A 253 17.50 11.98 -19.55
CA LEU A 253 16.10 12.29 -19.38
C LEU A 253 15.28 11.01 -19.14
N GLN A 254 15.49 9.95 -19.93
CA GLN A 254 14.85 8.64 -19.70
C GLN A 254 15.13 8.12 -18.29
N HIS A 255 16.39 8.20 -17.83
CA HIS A 255 16.77 7.76 -16.50
C HIS A 255 16.03 8.55 -15.40
N ARG A 256 15.90 9.87 -15.58
CA ARG A 256 15.12 10.72 -14.63
C ARG A 256 13.63 10.35 -14.63
N CYS A 257 13.03 10.11 -15.78
CA CYS A 257 11.65 9.63 -15.88
C CYS A 257 11.46 8.29 -15.17
N GLU A 258 12.39 7.34 -15.37
CA GLU A 258 12.36 6.06 -14.67
C GLU A 258 12.48 6.20 -13.16
N GLN A 259 13.32 7.11 -12.64
CA GLN A 259 13.43 7.40 -11.22
C GLN A 259 12.10 7.92 -10.66
N THR A 260 11.45 8.85 -11.37
CA THR A 260 10.15 9.40 -10.98
C THR A 260 9.08 8.31 -10.87
N VAL A 261 8.98 7.45 -11.88
CA VAL A 261 8.02 6.32 -11.87
C VAL A 261 8.32 5.34 -10.74
N ARG A 262 9.58 5.03 -10.47
CA ARG A 262 10.00 4.09 -9.42
C ARG A 262 9.68 4.54 -8.00
N ASN A 263 9.48 5.84 -7.77
CA ASN A 263 9.04 6.36 -6.47
C ASN A 263 7.73 5.72 -5.99
N TYR A 264 6.89 5.29 -6.93
CA TYR A 264 5.58 4.68 -6.66
C TYR A 264 5.64 3.15 -6.54
N ASP A 265 6.81 2.52 -6.78
CA ASP A 265 6.94 1.07 -6.80
C ASP A 265 5.84 0.37 -7.63
N PRO A 266 5.60 0.80 -8.90
CA PRO A 266 4.43 0.34 -9.65
C PRO A 266 4.50 -1.15 -9.95
N CYS A 267 3.36 -1.81 -9.84
CA CYS A 267 3.23 -3.23 -10.17
C CYS A 267 3.09 -3.42 -11.68
N ILE A 268 4.08 -4.03 -12.33
CA ILE A 268 4.08 -4.24 -13.78
C ILE A 268 2.88 -5.09 -14.24
N SER A 269 2.54 -6.13 -13.50
CA SER A 269 1.41 -7.00 -13.85
C SER A 269 0.04 -6.37 -13.57
N CYS A 270 -0.03 -5.26 -12.82
CA CYS A 270 -1.30 -4.59 -12.50
C CYS A 270 -1.64 -3.47 -13.50
N ALA A 271 -0.68 -2.57 -13.79
CA ALA A 271 -0.95 -1.37 -14.58
C ALA A 271 0.31 -0.71 -15.18
N ALA A 272 1.45 -1.38 -15.23
CA ALA A 272 2.69 -0.75 -15.68
C ALA A 272 3.40 -1.58 -16.77
N HIS A 273 4.14 -0.88 -17.64
CA HIS A 273 5.02 -1.45 -18.66
C HIS A 273 6.43 -0.88 -18.48
N PHE A 274 7.41 -1.47 -19.18
CA PHE A 274 8.74 -0.86 -19.28
C PHE A 274 8.63 0.52 -19.93
N LEU A 275 9.33 1.51 -19.35
CA LEU A 275 9.37 2.85 -19.90
C LEU A 275 10.05 2.84 -21.28
N ARG A 276 9.36 3.35 -22.28
CA ARG A 276 9.90 3.73 -23.56
C ARG A 276 9.69 5.23 -23.75
N LEU A 277 10.78 5.97 -23.93
CA LEU A 277 10.75 7.40 -24.17
C LEU A 277 10.89 7.63 -25.69
N ASP A 278 9.85 8.15 -26.30
CA ASP A 278 9.89 8.66 -27.68
C ASP A 278 9.83 10.19 -27.60
N MET A 279 10.85 10.88 -28.12
CA MET A 279 10.97 12.34 -28.06
C MET A 279 10.88 12.93 -29.47
N ASP A 280 9.95 13.87 -29.62
CA ASP A 280 9.92 14.77 -30.76
C ASP A 280 10.44 16.14 -30.32
N ARG A 281 11.63 16.50 -30.79
CA ARG A 281 12.24 17.82 -30.54
C ARG A 281 12.07 18.64 -31.82
N ALA A 282 10.96 19.42 -31.89
CA ALA A 282 10.72 20.35 -32.98
C ALA A 282 11.74 21.52 -33.00
#